data_866fe77ff9ffcb4c3201b5ee03a0f4b6
#
_entry.id   866fe77ff9ffcb4c3201b5ee03a0f4b6
#
_cell.length_a   1.000
_cell.length_b   1.000
_cell.length_c   1.000
_cell.angle_alpha   90.00
_cell.angle_beta   90.00
_cell.angle_gamma   90.00
#
_symmetry.space_group_name_H-M   'P 1'
#
loop_
_entity.id
_entity.type
_entity.pdbx_description
1 polymer ?
#
loop_
_entity_poly.entity_id
_entity_poly.type
_entity_poly.pdbx_seq_one_letter_code
_entity_poly.pdbx_strand_id
1 'polypeptide(L)'
;IKLCAAIRKEDPFVPLIIQSSESDNVAYAAKYDAAFIDKNSKKMDVDLRRIVSDNFGFGDFIFRNPDTLEEIARVKNLKELQNILFAVPAESFLYHISRNHVSRWLYSRAMFPVAEFLRPITWNSLQDVDAHRKIIFEAIVKYRKMKNQGVVAVFRRDRFDRYSNFARIGDGSLGGKGRGLAFIDNLVKHHPEFEEFENARVAIPKTIVLCTDVFDEFMDTNNLYQIALSDADDDVILRYFLKAKLPDRLVEDFFTFFDVVKSPLAIRSSSLLEDSHYQPFAGIYNTYMIPYLDDKYEMLRMLSDAIKGVYASVYFRDSKAYMQATSNVIDQEKMAVILQEVVGNQYGDRYYPSMSGVARSLNYYPIGDEKAEEGIVNLALGLGKYIVDGGMTLRFSPYHPNQVLQTSEMEIALKETQTRFYALDLRNAGHDFSIDDGFNLLKLHVKEAEKDGALNYIASTYDPYDQIIRDGLYPGGRKVITFANILQHDVFPLPRILQLALKYGEQEMRRPVEIEFAATMSREKDKTGTFYLLQIRPIVDTKEMLDEDLTAIPDDQVLLRSNNSLGHGIMNEIHDIIYVKTDDYSASHNLSLIHISEPTRLGMIS
;
A
#
# COMPACT_ATOMS: atom_id res chain seq x y z
N ILE A 1 27.48 31.45 40.77
CA ILE A 1 28.38 31.95 39.71
C ILE A 1 29.39 30.88 39.30
N LYS A 2 30.22 30.31 40.22
CA LYS A 2 31.20 29.27 39.90
C LYS A 2 30.53 28.01 39.31
N LEU A 3 29.36 27.64 39.85
CA LEU A 3 28.58 26.50 39.36
C LEU A 3 28.05 26.73 37.93
N CYS A 4 27.52 27.92 37.63
CA CYS A 4 27.06 28.27 36.27
C CYS A 4 28.18 28.21 35.25
N ALA A 5 29.37 28.71 35.61
CA ALA A 5 30.54 28.65 34.76
C ALA A 5 31.00 27.20 34.48
N ALA A 6 30.96 26.33 35.51
CA ALA A 6 31.29 24.92 35.38
C ALA A 6 30.27 24.18 34.48
N ILE A 7 28.99 24.41 34.69
CA ILE A 7 27.92 23.80 33.87
C ILE A 7 28.06 24.26 32.41
N ARG A 8 28.28 25.55 32.15
CA ARG A 8 28.46 26.08 30.79
C ARG A 8 29.69 25.53 30.07
N LYS A 9 30.71 25.14 30.84
CA LYS A 9 31.93 24.51 30.28
C LYS A 9 31.64 23.08 29.87
N GLU A 10 30.79 22.39 30.60
CA GLU A 10 30.44 20.98 30.36
C GLU A 10 29.32 20.84 29.33
N ASP A 11 28.28 21.66 29.45
CA ASP A 11 27.18 21.75 28.47
C ASP A 11 26.84 23.24 28.21
N PRO A 12 27.29 23.81 27.06
CA PRO A 12 27.02 25.20 26.70
C PRO A 12 25.54 25.54 26.54
N PHE A 13 24.68 24.54 26.34
CA PHE A 13 23.28 24.72 25.92
C PHE A 13 22.26 24.33 27.00
N VAL A 14 22.65 23.76 28.12
CA VAL A 14 21.70 23.41 29.17
C VAL A 14 20.98 24.68 29.69
N PRO A 15 19.62 24.67 29.78
CA PRO A 15 18.92 25.83 30.32
C PRO A 15 19.28 26.05 31.78
N LEU A 16 19.63 27.27 32.12
CA LEU A 16 19.94 27.69 33.49
C LEU A 16 18.91 28.71 33.97
N ILE A 17 18.48 28.56 35.20
CA ILE A 17 17.62 29.52 35.90
C ILE A 17 18.38 29.95 37.15
N ILE A 18 18.67 31.26 37.27
CA ILE A 18 19.21 31.85 38.48
C ILE A 18 18.07 32.51 39.26
N GLN A 19 17.88 32.05 40.48
CA GLN A 19 16.88 32.58 41.40
C GLN A 19 17.58 33.37 42.52
N SER A 20 17.27 34.66 42.66
CA SER A 20 17.84 35.51 43.69
C SER A 20 16.84 36.55 44.19
N SER A 21 17.04 37.02 45.41
CA SER A 21 16.37 38.19 45.97
C SER A 21 17.09 39.53 45.66
N GLU A 22 18.28 39.44 45.10
CA GLU A 22 19.13 40.62 44.74
C GLU A 22 19.02 40.89 43.26
N SER A 23 18.52 42.06 42.86
CA SER A 23 18.33 42.48 41.49
C SER A 23 19.63 42.56 40.65
N ASP A 24 20.76 42.81 41.31
CA ASP A 24 22.10 42.91 40.68
C ASP A 24 22.52 41.58 40.03
N ASN A 25 21.96 40.47 40.49
CA ASN A 25 22.21 39.14 39.91
C ASN A 25 21.59 38.93 38.50
N VAL A 26 20.74 39.84 38.02
CA VAL A 26 20.27 39.85 36.61
C VAL A 26 21.46 39.96 35.63
N ALA A 27 22.43 40.80 35.94
CA ALA A 27 23.63 40.96 35.09
C ALA A 27 24.46 39.65 35.02
N TYR A 28 24.52 38.91 36.11
CA TYR A 28 25.17 37.60 36.16
C TYR A 28 24.40 36.55 35.38
N ALA A 29 23.05 36.56 35.44
CA ALA A 29 22.24 35.66 34.66
C ALA A 29 22.47 35.87 33.16
N ALA A 30 22.47 37.13 32.71
CA ALA A 30 22.75 37.49 31.33
C ALA A 30 24.15 37.03 30.86
N LYS A 31 25.17 37.14 31.73
CA LYS A 31 26.55 36.71 31.41
C LYS A 31 26.64 35.21 31.11
N TYR A 32 25.80 34.39 31.69
CA TYR A 32 25.80 32.93 31.52
C TYR A 32 24.64 32.45 30.65
N ASP A 33 23.98 33.33 29.93
CA ASP A 33 22.76 33.00 29.15
C ASP A 33 21.73 32.20 29.99
N ALA A 34 21.52 32.70 31.21
CA ALA A 34 20.60 32.11 32.19
C ALA A 34 19.39 33.01 32.37
N ALA A 35 18.20 32.40 32.52
CA ALA A 35 17.01 33.14 32.92
C ALA A 35 17.10 33.55 34.39
N PHE A 36 16.54 34.72 34.70
CA PHE A 36 16.53 35.23 36.09
C PHE A 36 15.10 35.22 36.67
N ILE A 37 14.99 34.80 37.93
CA ILE A 37 13.76 34.86 38.70
C ILE A 37 14.03 35.64 40.00
N ASP A 38 13.27 36.72 40.19
CA ASP A 38 13.28 37.44 41.45
C ASP A 38 12.45 36.68 42.50
N LYS A 39 13.09 36.25 43.60
CA LYS A 39 12.43 35.55 44.71
C LYS A 39 11.36 36.38 45.43
N ASN A 40 11.45 37.70 45.32
CA ASN A 40 10.54 38.65 45.97
C ASN A 40 9.33 39.00 45.06
N SER A 41 9.33 38.52 43.80
CA SER A 41 8.23 38.77 42.88
C SER A 41 6.94 38.09 43.35
N LYS A 42 5.85 38.86 43.46
CA LYS A 42 4.50 38.33 43.72
C LYS A 42 3.97 37.47 42.58
N LYS A 43 4.63 37.45 41.42
CA LYS A 43 4.30 36.70 40.21
C LYS A 43 5.30 35.59 39.92
N MET A 44 6.07 35.17 40.92
CA MET A 44 7.14 34.19 40.77
C MET A 44 6.67 32.91 40.06
N ASP A 45 5.48 32.39 40.38
CA ASP A 45 4.93 31.19 39.75
C ASP A 45 4.61 31.40 38.26
N VAL A 46 4.12 32.59 37.90
CA VAL A 46 3.82 32.94 36.51
C VAL A 46 5.12 33.10 35.71
N ASP A 47 6.11 33.77 36.31
CA ASP A 47 7.43 33.97 35.69
C ASP A 47 8.17 32.64 35.53
N LEU A 48 8.11 31.75 36.53
CA LEU A 48 8.69 30.43 36.46
C LEU A 48 8.05 29.60 35.36
N ARG A 49 6.71 29.56 35.27
CA ARG A 49 6.00 28.86 34.18
C ARG A 49 6.41 29.37 32.81
N ARG A 50 6.49 30.71 32.63
CA ARG A 50 6.92 31.32 31.38
C ARG A 50 8.36 30.94 31.04
N ILE A 51 9.28 31.07 32.00
CA ILE A 51 10.70 30.75 31.80
C ILE A 51 10.89 29.26 31.47
N VAL A 52 10.18 28.38 32.16
CA VAL A 52 10.21 26.93 31.87
C VAL A 52 9.66 26.66 30.48
N SER A 53 8.52 27.27 30.12
CA SER A 53 7.96 27.12 28.78
C SER A 53 8.95 27.56 27.70
N ASP A 54 9.53 28.75 27.85
CA ASP A 54 10.35 29.38 26.83
C ASP A 54 11.77 28.77 26.72
N ASN A 55 12.37 28.39 27.86
CA ASN A 55 13.78 27.94 27.88
C ASN A 55 13.94 26.42 27.86
N PHE A 56 12.96 25.66 28.33
CA PHE A 56 13.02 24.19 28.37
C PHE A 56 12.28 23.54 27.19
N GLY A 57 11.66 24.34 26.34
CA GLY A 57 10.98 23.87 25.13
C GLY A 57 9.63 23.18 25.37
N PHE A 58 8.97 23.37 26.52
CA PHE A 58 7.66 22.77 26.78
C PHE A 58 6.50 23.43 26.03
N GLY A 59 6.63 24.70 25.63
CA GLY A 59 5.65 25.42 24.82
C GLY A 59 5.78 25.14 23.30
N ASP A 60 4.99 25.86 22.51
CA ASP A 60 5.16 25.88 21.04
C ASP A 60 6.59 26.34 20.70
N PHE A 61 7.14 25.82 19.59
CA PHE A 61 8.41 26.35 19.11
C PHE A 61 8.17 27.64 18.32
N ILE A 62 8.86 28.71 18.73
CA ILE A 62 8.70 30.03 18.14
C ILE A 62 10.00 30.44 17.46
N PHE A 63 9.94 30.59 16.14
CA PHE A 63 11.02 31.24 15.39
C PHE A 63 10.97 32.74 15.64
N ARG A 64 12.07 33.31 16.05
CA ARG A 64 12.18 34.74 16.39
C ARG A 64 13.23 35.44 15.52
N ASN A 65 13.02 36.73 15.31
CA ASN A 65 14.06 37.60 14.77
C ASN A 65 15.22 37.65 15.76
N PRO A 66 16.47 37.41 15.34
CA PRO A 66 17.62 37.40 16.25
C PRO A 66 17.90 38.75 16.94
N ASP A 67 17.55 39.88 16.29
CA ASP A 67 17.83 41.23 16.78
C ASP A 67 16.68 41.81 17.62
N THR A 68 15.44 41.64 17.16
CA THR A 68 14.25 42.22 17.83
C THR A 68 13.55 41.25 18.77
N LEU A 69 13.85 39.97 18.68
CA LEU A 69 13.18 38.85 19.37
C LEU A 69 11.66 38.71 19.07
N GLU A 70 11.17 39.43 18.07
CA GLU A 70 9.79 39.33 17.62
C GLU A 70 9.50 37.96 17.01
N GLU A 71 8.28 37.49 17.19
CA GLU A 71 7.81 36.23 16.65
C GLU A 71 7.70 36.31 15.11
N ILE A 72 8.39 35.42 14.40
CA ILE A 72 8.31 35.26 12.95
C ILE A 72 7.34 34.15 12.59
N ALA A 73 7.43 33.02 13.29
CA ALA A 73 6.59 31.86 13.06
C ALA A 73 6.48 30.99 14.32
N ARG A 74 5.38 30.27 14.42
CA ARG A 74 5.07 29.37 15.54
C ARG A 74 4.73 27.99 15.04
N VAL A 75 5.28 26.95 15.67
CA VAL A 75 5.01 25.55 15.34
C VAL A 75 4.67 24.76 16.59
N LYS A 76 3.68 23.89 16.49
CA LYS A 76 3.13 23.10 17.60
C LYS A 76 3.59 21.64 17.55
N ASN A 77 3.92 21.13 16.38
CA ASN A 77 4.24 19.74 16.14
C ASN A 77 5.31 19.56 15.04
N LEU A 78 5.79 18.31 14.87
CA LEU A 78 6.84 18.00 13.89
C LEU A 78 6.43 18.27 12.44
N LYS A 79 5.14 18.08 12.08
CA LYS A 79 4.66 18.36 10.72
C LYS A 79 4.75 19.84 10.41
N GLU A 80 4.32 20.68 11.32
CA GLU A 80 4.43 22.13 11.18
C GLU A 80 5.89 22.58 11.11
N LEU A 81 6.77 22.05 11.99
CA LEU A 81 8.21 22.32 11.93
C LEU A 81 8.79 21.93 10.58
N GLN A 82 8.51 20.73 10.10
CA GLN A 82 8.97 20.23 8.81
C GLN A 82 8.54 21.13 7.64
N ASN A 83 7.30 21.62 7.65
CA ASN A 83 6.76 22.44 6.57
C ASN A 83 7.35 23.85 6.54
N ILE A 84 7.71 24.41 7.70
CA ILE A 84 8.17 25.79 7.79
C ILE A 84 9.69 25.95 7.61
N LEU A 85 10.47 24.87 7.73
CA LEU A 85 11.93 24.91 7.71
C LEU A 85 12.52 25.73 6.54
N PHE A 86 11.94 25.61 5.35
CA PHE A 86 12.42 26.29 4.15
C PHE A 86 11.80 27.69 3.95
N ALA A 87 10.76 28.03 4.72
CA ALA A 87 10.08 29.33 4.64
C ALA A 87 10.59 30.37 5.67
N VAL A 88 11.19 29.90 6.76
CA VAL A 88 11.74 30.78 7.81
C VAL A 88 12.98 31.52 7.28
N PRO A 89 13.17 32.84 7.57
CA PRO A 89 14.38 33.57 7.24
C PRO A 89 15.66 32.90 7.76
N ALA A 90 16.76 32.99 6.98
CA ALA A 90 18.01 32.30 7.26
C ALA A 90 18.59 32.67 8.63
N GLU A 91 18.53 33.94 8.98
CA GLU A 91 19.06 34.46 10.24
C GLU A 91 18.30 33.88 11.45
N SER A 92 16.97 33.84 11.38
CA SER A 92 16.14 33.24 12.42
C SER A 92 16.41 31.74 12.55
N PHE A 93 16.47 31.03 11.42
CA PHE A 93 16.79 29.61 11.41
C PHE A 93 18.12 29.32 12.09
N LEU A 94 19.21 30.01 11.67
CA LEU A 94 20.55 29.87 12.25
C LEU A 94 20.58 30.26 13.73
N TYR A 95 19.90 31.33 14.12
CA TYR A 95 19.79 31.75 15.51
C TYR A 95 19.30 30.62 16.41
N HIS A 96 18.27 29.88 15.94
CA HIS A 96 17.70 28.82 16.75
C HIS A 96 18.49 27.50 16.71
N ILE A 97 19.02 27.10 15.56
CA ILE A 97 19.76 25.84 15.48
C ILE A 97 21.13 25.93 16.13
N SER A 98 21.86 27.06 15.98
CA SER A 98 23.17 27.26 16.60
C SER A 98 23.14 27.27 18.15
N ARG A 99 21.96 27.53 18.73
CA ARG A 99 21.69 27.50 20.17
C ARG A 99 20.99 26.22 20.64
N ASN A 100 20.90 25.22 19.79
CA ASN A 100 20.21 23.94 20.09
C ASN A 100 18.75 24.09 20.54
N HIS A 101 18.06 25.17 20.15
CA HIS A 101 16.66 25.38 20.55
C HIS A 101 15.75 24.30 19.95
N VAL A 102 15.97 23.90 18.70
CA VAL A 102 15.21 22.85 18.01
C VAL A 102 15.43 21.50 18.70
N SER A 103 16.69 21.11 18.94
CA SER A 103 17.02 19.86 19.64
C SER A 103 16.39 19.82 21.04
N ARG A 104 16.44 20.92 21.78
CA ARG A 104 15.84 21.06 23.12
C ARG A 104 14.31 20.90 23.09
N TRP A 105 13.67 21.55 22.12
CA TRP A 105 12.22 21.44 21.93
C TRP A 105 11.77 20.02 21.56
N LEU A 106 12.56 19.31 20.77
CA LEU A 106 12.33 17.90 20.45
C LEU A 106 12.53 17.00 21.69
N TYR A 107 13.55 17.30 22.50
CA TYR A 107 13.87 16.57 23.72
C TYR A 107 12.73 16.66 24.77
N SER A 108 12.17 17.87 24.94
CA SER A 108 11.03 18.11 25.86
C SER A 108 9.76 17.34 25.48
N ARG A 109 9.69 16.83 24.25
CA ARG A 109 8.60 16.00 23.70
C ARG A 109 8.93 14.52 23.63
N ALA A 110 9.97 14.09 24.34
CA ALA A 110 10.47 12.72 24.35
C ALA A 110 10.84 12.19 22.93
N MET A 111 11.23 13.09 22.01
CA MET A 111 11.70 12.74 20.67
C MET A 111 13.22 12.58 20.67
N PHE A 112 13.70 11.76 21.61
CA PHE A 112 15.14 11.62 21.91
C PHE A 112 16.01 11.29 20.69
N PRO A 113 15.67 10.30 19.84
CA PRO A 113 16.57 9.93 18.75
C PRO A 113 16.88 11.06 17.77
N VAL A 114 15.89 11.88 17.42
CA VAL A 114 16.10 13.02 16.53
C VAL A 114 16.75 14.18 17.27
N ALA A 115 16.40 14.39 18.54
CA ALA A 115 17.01 15.45 19.35
C ALA A 115 18.52 15.19 19.58
N GLU A 116 18.90 13.95 19.88
CA GLU A 116 20.30 13.54 20.07
C GLU A 116 21.10 13.55 18.77
N PHE A 117 20.47 13.19 17.65
CA PHE A 117 21.10 13.29 16.32
C PHE A 117 21.45 14.74 15.97
N LEU A 118 20.56 15.70 16.27
CA LEU A 118 20.76 17.12 15.92
C LEU A 118 21.69 17.87 16.89
N ARG A 119 21.75 17.43 18.15
CA ARG A 119 22.48 18.14 19.23
C ARG A 119 23.99 18.32 18.97
N PRO A 120 24.75 17.34 18.52
CA PRO A 120 26.18 17.45 18.32
C PRO A 120 26.57 18.22 17.05
N ILE A 121 25.62 18.54 16.17
CA ILE A 121 25.92 19.16 14.88
C ILE A 121 26.30 20.63 15.09
N THR A 122 27.44 21.02 14.55
CA THR A 122 27.90 22.41 14.60
C THR A 122 27.34 23.20 13.41
N TRP A 123 26.53 24.19 13.69
CA TRP A 123 25.78 24.98 12.70
C TRP A 123 26.40 26.36 12.55
N ASN A 124 27.48 26.52 11.77
CA ASN A 124 28.32 27.72 11.83
C ASN A 124 28.34 28.56 10.56
N SER A 125 27.60 28.23 9.51
CA SER A 125 27.75 28.95 8.23
C SER A 125 26.39 29.32 7.60
N LEU A 126 26.23 30.62 7.29
CA LEU A 126 25.14 31.13 6.46
C LEU A 126 25.18 30.60 5.02
N GLN A 127 26.35 30.18 4.54
CA GLN A 127 26.50 29.67 3.17
C GLN A 127 25.86 28.29 2.98
N ASP A 128 25.67 27.56 4.07
CA ASP A 128 25.15 26.18 4.05
C ASP A 128 23.72 26.04 4.65
N VAL A 129 22.97 27.14 4.76
CA VAL A 129 21.66 27.15 5.44
C VAL A 129 20.71 26.11 4.85
N ASP A 130 20.64 25.98 3.53
CA ASP A 130 19.75 25.04 2.88
C ASP A 130 20.20 23.57 3.06
N ALA A 131 21.51 23.34 3.15
CA ALA A 131 22.02 22.02 3.54
C ALA A 131 21.64 21.68 4.99
N HIS A 132 21.76 22.64 5.91
CA HIS A 132 21.33 22.46 7.31
C HIS A 132 19.81 22.20 7.42
N ARG A 133 18.99 22.94 6.68
CA ARG A 133 17.54 22.72 6.60
C ARG A 133 17.24 21.32 6.13
N LYS A 134 17.94 20.85 5.10
CA LYS A 134 17.79 19.51 4.54
C LYS A 134 18.12 18.43 5.56
N ILE A 135 19.22 18.56 6.31
CA ILE A 135 19.60 17.61 7.37
C ILE A 135 18.49 17.50 8.43
N ILE A 136 17.98 18.62 8.93
CA ILE A 136 16.90 18.63 9.93
C ILE A 136 15.62 18.03 9.34
N PHE A 137 15.28 18.40 8.12
CA PHE A 137 14.13 17.89 7.41
C PHE A 137 14.18 16.36 7.25
N GLU A 138 15.31 15.83 6.78
CA GLU A 138 15.52 14.40 6.59
C GLU A 138 15.48 13.63 7.92
N ALA A 139 16.10 14.19 8.98
CA ALA A 139 16.05 13.62 10.32
C ALA A 139 14.61 13.54 10.86
N ILE A 140 13.81 14.60 10.68
CA ILE A 140 12.40 14.63 11.08
C ILE A 140 11.60 13.60 10.27
N VAL A 141 11.79 13.54 8.96
CA VAL A 141 11.09 12.57 8.08
C VAL A 141 11.43 11.15 8.49
N LYS A 142 12.73 10.85 8.69
CA LYS A 142 13.19 9.52 9.14
C LYS A 142 12.58 9.15 10.49
N TYR A 143 12.60 10.07 11.46
CA TYR A 143 12.00 9.84 12.77
C TYR A 143 10.49 9.60 12.70
N ARG A 144 9.76 10.39 11.91
CA ARG A 144 8.31 10.22 11.72
C ARG A 144 7.99 8.88 11.06
N LYS A 145 8.77 8.47 10.06
CA LYS A 145 8.65 7.14 9.45
C LYS A 145 8.91 6.03 10.48
N MET A 146 10.00 6.14 11.25
CA MET A 146 10.35 5.16 12.29
C MET A 146 9.27 5.06 13.37
N LYS A 147 8.70 6.18 13.82
CA LYS A 147 7.66 6.18 14.86
C LYS A 147 6.32 5.60 14.39
N ASN A 148 6.08 5.60 13.09
CA ASN A 148 4.92 4.96 12.47
C ASN A 148 5.17 3.48 12.15
N GLN A 149 6.33 2.91 12.51
CA GLN A 149 6.61 1.50 12.35
C GLN A 149 5.82 0.68 13.37
N GLY A 150 5.12 -0.35 12.90
CA GLY A 150 4.46 -1.34 13.75
C GLY A 150 3.15 -0.90 14.42
N VAL A 151 2.69 0.32 14.21
CA VAL A 151 1.42 0.81 14.75
C VAL A 151 0.55 1.34 13.64
N VAL A 152 -0.66 0.80 13.52
CA VAL A 152 -1.69 1.39 12.66
C VAL A 152 -2.07 2.76 13.23
N ALA A 153 -1.57 3.82 12.62
CA ALA A 153 -1.79 5.17 13.12
C ALA A 153 -3.27 5.54 13.05
N VAL A 154 -3.79 6.13 14.12
CA VAL A 154 -5.11 6.78 14.06
C VAL A 154 -4.99 8.00 13.15
N PHE A 155 -5.93 8.14 12.22
CA PHE A 155 -5.99 9.30 11.33
C PHE A 155 -6.19 10.57 12.16
N ARG A 156 -5.29 11.51 11.95
CA ARG A 156 -5.37 12.83 12.57
C ARG A 156 -5.06 13.90 11.53
N ARG A 157 -5.99 14.84 11.35
CA ARG A 157 -5.89 15.92 10.36
C ARG A 157 -4.60 16.73 10.50
N ASP A 158 -4.19 16.99 11.74
CA ASP A 158 -2.97 17.74 12.07
C ASP A 158 -1.68 16.97 11.80
N ARG A 159 -1.74 15.67 11.58
CA ARG A 159 -0.55 14.79 11.41
C ARG A 159 -0.50 14.07 10.07
N PHE A 160 -1.63 13.88 9.40
CA PHE A 160 -1.69 13.20 8.11
C PHE A 160 -1.12 14.10 7.01
N ASP A 161 -0.12 13.59 6.27
CA ASP A 161 0.54 14.30 5.17
C ASP A 161 1.11 13.32 4.12
N ARG A 162 1.87 13.87 3.16
CA ARG A 162 2.50 13.08 2.07
C ARG A 162 3.44 11.96 2.54
N TYR A 163 3.89 11.97 3.79
CA TYR A 163 4.77 10.95 4.38
C TYR A 163 4.01 9.90 5.20
N SER A 164 2.70 10.09 5.36
CA SER A 164 1.82 9.12 6.00
C SER A 164 1.34 8.12 4.95
N ASN A 165 1.62 6.83 5.13
CA ASN A 165 1.25 5.80 4.16
C ASN A 165 -0.01 5.04 4.58
N PHE A 166 -0.19 4.80 5.90
CA PHE A 166 -1.28 4.00 6.41
C PHE A 166 -1.89 4.63 7.66
N ALA A 167 -3.23 4.77 7.68
CA ALA A 167 -3.97 5.27 8.85
C ALA A 167 -5.35 4.62 8.96
N ARG A 168 -5.95 4.64 10.17
CA ARG A 168 -7.33 4.19 10.41
C ARG A 168 -8.21 5.30 10.95
N ILE A 169 -9.48 5.28 10.57
CA ILE A 169 -10.55 6.10 11.13
C ILE A 169 -11.52 5.17 11.85
N GLY A 170 -11.74 5.41 13.14
CA GLY A 170 -12.52 4.54 14.02
C GLY A 170 -11.63 3.67 14.92
N ASP A 171 -12.26 2.97 15.85
CA ASP A 171 -11.62 2.10 16.85
C ASP A 171 -12.00 0.61 16.70
N GLY A 172 -12.87 0.30 15.72
CA GLY A 172 -13.26 -1.06 15.40
C GLY A 172 -12.18 -1.87 14.66
N SER A 173 -12.57 -2.99 14.08
CA SER A 173 -11.67 -3.84 13.28
C SER A 173 -11.34 -3.20 11.93
N LEU A 174 -10.13 -3.48 11.44
CA LEU A 174 -9.68 -3.14 10.08
C LEU A 174 -10.22 -4.10 9.02
N GLY A 175 -10.84 -5.21 9.42
CA GLY A 175 -11.15 -6.32 8.54
C GLY A 175 -9.92 -7.10 8.07
N GLY A 176 -10.12 -8.09 7.25
CA GLY A 176 -9.07 -9.00 6.79
C GLY A 176 -8.04 -8.28 5.92
N LYS A 177 -8.45 -7.72 4.78
CA LYS A 177 -7.54 -7.01 3.87
C LYS A 177 -6.83 -5.82 4.56
N GLY A 178 -7.53 -5.10 5.46
CA GLY A 178 -6.93 -4.00 6.22
C GLY A 178 -5.81 -4.46 7.14
N ARG A 179 -5.97 -5.62 7.81
CA ARG A 179 -4.91 -6.24 8.60
C ARG A 179 -3.74 -6.68 7.74
N GLY A 180 -4.00 -7.28 6.57
CA GLY A 180 -2.96 -7.65 5.60
C GLY A 180 -2.14 -6.45 5.14
N LEU A 181 -2.78 -5.31 4.85
CA LEU A 181 -2.09 -4.07 4.48
C LEU A 181 -1.24 -3.50 5.62
N ALA A 182 -1.75 -3.51 6.86
CA ALA A 182 -0.98 -3.12 8.04
C ALA A 182 0.25 -4.01 8.25
N PHE A 183 0.09 -5.32 8.00
CA PHE A 183 1.18 -6.27 8.03
C PHE A 183 2.24 -5.96 6.98
N ILE A 184 1.86 -5.69 5.72
CA ILE A 184 2.80 -5.33 4.65
C ILE A 184 3.55 -4.03 4.98
N ASP A 185 2.85 -3.02 5.50
CA ASP A 185 3.49 -1.75 5.89
C ASP A 185 4.59 -1.99 6.94
N ASN A 186 4.33 -2.89 7.87
CA ASN A 186 5.28 -3.31 8.88
C ASN A 186 6.44 -4.12 8.28
N LEU A 187 6.13 -5.10 7.44
CA LEU A 187 7.10 -5.96 6.76
C LEU A 187 8.14 -5.12 5.98
N VAL A 188 7.68 -4.21 5.12
CA VAL A 188 8.58 -3.35 4.32
C VAL A 188 9.48 -2.48 5.20
N LYS A 189 8.97 -2.02 6.34
CA LYS A 189 9.73 -1.16 7.26
C LYS A 189 10.74 -1.89 8.13
N HIS A 190 10.52 -3.18 8.42
CA HIS A 190 11.42 -3.99 9.25
C HIS A 190 12.55 -4.65 8.46
N HIS A 191 12.42 -4.75 7.14
CA HIS A 191 13.40 -5.37 6.27
C HIS A 191 14.09 -4.32 5.40
N PRO A 192 15.30 -3.83 5.81
CA PRO A 192 16.03 -2.78 5.09
C PRO A 192 16.43 -3.19 3.67
N GLU A 193 16.48 -4.48 3.36
CA GLU A 193 16.79 -5.01 2.04
C GLU A 193 15.82 -4.49 0.96
N PHE A 194 14.60 -4.10 1.33
CA PHE A 194 13.67 -3.44 0.42
C PHE A 194 14.08 -2.01 0.03
N GLU A 195 15.00 -1.39 0.76
CA GLU A 195 15.54 -0.05 0.46
C GLU A 195 16.84 -0.12 -0.37
N GLU A 196 17.43 -1.30 -0.58
CA GLU A 196 18.74 -1.48 -1.22
C GLU A 196 18.69 -1.52 -2.76
N PHE A 197 17.50 -1.50 -3.36
CA PHE A 197 17.36 -1.51 -4.81
C PHE A 197 17.69 -0.14 -5.43
N GLU A 198 18.74 -0.06 -6.26
CA GLU A 198 19.17 1.20 -6.88
C GLU A 198 18.12 1.76 -7.87
N ASN A 199 17.45 0.87 -8.64
CA ASN A 199 16.54 1.24 -9.72
C ASN A 199 15.07 1.07 -9.38
N ALA A 200 14.74 0.74 -8.12
CA ALA A 200 13.38 0.52 -7.69
C ALA A 200 13.15 1.02 -6.26
N ARG A 201 11.97 1.56 -6.03
CA ARG A 201 11.47 1.86 -4.70
C ARG A 201 10.37 0.87 -4.37
N VAL A 202 10.42 0.25 -3.20
CA VAL A 202 9.34 -0.59 -2.67
C VAL A 202 8.47 0.24 -1.72
N ALA A 203 7.16 0.22 -1.92
CA ALA A 203 6.21 1.02 -1.15
C ALA A 203 4.85 0.33 -1.03
N ILE A 204 3.99 0.89 -0.18
CA ILE A 204 2.54 0.65 -0.21
C ILE A 204 1.85 1.93 -0.67
N PRO A 205 0.73 1.84 -1.40
CA PRO A 205 -0.07 3.02 -1.74
C PRO A 205 -0.60 3.68 -0.48
N LYS A 206 -0.86 4.99 -0.53
CA LYS A 206 -1.50 5.67 0.59
C LYS A 206 -2.87 5.08 0.86
N THR A 207 -3.10 4.73 2.12
CA THR A 207 -4.28 3.98 2.53
C THR A 207 -4.88 4.55 3.81
N ILE A 208 -6.19 4.74 3.81
CA ILE A 208 -6.99 4.95 5.03
C ILE A 208 -7.99 3.81 5.14
N VAL A 209 -8.16 3.27 6.35
CA VAL A 209 -9.17 2.26 6.63
C VAL A 209 -10.26 2.85 7.51
N LEU A 210 -11.49 2.83 7.03
CA LEU A 210 -12.67 3.06 7.87
C LEU A 210 -12.95 1.76 8.62
N CYS A 211 -12.83 1.79 9.94
CA CYS A 211 -13.02 0.61 10.78
C CYS A 211 -14.50 0.19 10.87
N THR A 212 -14.76 -1.01 11.35
CA THR A 212 -16.10 -1.59 11.43
C THR A 212 -17.09 -0.81 12.31
N ASP A 213 -16.62 -0.04 13.27
CA ASP A 213 -17.47 0.86 14.09
C ASP A 213 -18.08 2.00 13.26
N VAL A 214 -17.42 2.43 12.18
CA VAL A 214 -17.98 3.41 11.23
C VAL A 214 -19.14 2.79 10.43
N PHE A 215 -19.02 1.51 10.09
CA PHE A 215 -20.12 0.77 9.46
C PHE A 215 -21.30 0.64 10.41
N ASP A 216 -21.08 0.24 11.67
CA ASP A 216 -22.13 0.12 12.67
C ASP A 216 -22.85 1.46 12.86
N GLU A 217 -22.10 2.56 13.02
CA GLU A 217 -22.66 3.91 13.14
C GLU A 217 -23.53 4.28 11.93
N PHE A 218 -23.08 3.96 10.71
CA PHE A 218 -23.83 4.22 9.48
C PHE A 218 -25.11 3.40 9.41
N MET A 219 -25.07 2.11 9.71
CA MET A 219 -26.23 1.23 9.68
C MET A 219 -27.27 1.63 10.72
N ASP A 220 -26.85 1.89 11.95
CA ASP A 220 -27.74 2.24 13.08
C ASP A 220 -28.38 3.62 12.89
N THR A 221 -27.58 4.63 12.52
CA THR A 221 -28.09 6.01 12.36
C THR A 221 -29.15 6.11 11.26
N ASN A 222 -29.04 5.31 10.21
CA ASN A 222 -29.96 5.33 9.09
C ASN A 222 -31.01 4.21 9.14
N ASN A 223 -31.06 3.37 10.17
CA ASN A 223 -31.98 2.24 10.34
C ASN A 223 -32.00 1.31 9.12
N LEU A 224 -30.82 0.95 8.56
CA LEU A 224 -30.71 0.21 7.30
C LEU A 224 -30.91 -1.30 7.44
N TYR A 225 -30.79 -1.88 8.62
CA TYR A 225 -30.87 -3.34 8.79
C TYR A 225 -32.17 -3.94 8.27
N GLN A 226 -33.30 -3.23 8.38
CA GLN A 226 -34.59 -3.74 7.93
C GLN A 226 -34.61 -3.98 6.41
N ILE A 227 -34.08 -3.04 5.61
CA ILE A 227 -34.01 -3.19 4.14
C ILE A 227 -32.85 -4.11 3.74
N ALA A 228 -31.71 -4.03 4.44
CA ALA A 228 -30.54 -4.83 4.17
C ALA A 228 -30.79 -6.34 4.29
N LEU A 229 -31.52 -6.75 5.33
CA LEU A 229 -31.84 -8.16 5.60
C LEU A 229 -33.10 -8.65 4.88
N SER A 230 -33.80 -7.79 4.13
CA SER A 230 -34.98 -8.17 3.37
C SER A 230 -34.61 -8.94 2.09
N ASP A 231 -35.62 -9.53 1.42
CA ASP A 231 -35.48 -10.17 0.11
C ASP A 231 -35.59 -9.17 -1.07
N ALA A 232 -35.35 -7.89 -0.83
CA ALA A 232 -35.39 -6.88 -1.86
C ALA A 232 -34.28 -7.09 -2.90
N ASP A 233 -34.53 -6.68 -4.14
CA ASP A 233 -33.52 -6.70 -5.20
C ASP A 233 -32.32 -5.81 -4.87
N ASP A 234 -31.15 -6.20 -5.37
CA ASP A 234 -29.87 -5.50 -5.11
C ASP A 234 -29.92 -4.01 -5.46
N ASP A 235 -30.59 -3.64 -6.57
CA ASP A 235 -30.81 -2.24 -6.95
C ASP A 235 -31.66 -1.46 -5.95
N VAL A 236 -32.59 -2.11 -5.29
CA VAL A 236 -33.43 -1.50 -4.24
C VAL A 236 -32.58 -1.26 -3.00
N ILE A 237 -31.82 -2.27 -2.57
CA ILE A 237 -30.91 -2.18 -1.43
C ILE A 237 -29.90 -1.03 -1.67
N LEU A 238 -29.23 -1.03 -2.83
CA LEU A 238 -28.27 0.00 -3.18
C LEU A 238 -28.89 1.42 -3.11
N ARG A 239 -30.08 1.62 -3.68
CA ARG A 239 -30.75 2.93 -3.64
C ARG A 239 -31.03 3.42 -2.22
N TYR A 240 -31.39 2.54 -1.28
CA TYR A 240 -31.55 2.92 0.12
C TYR A 240 -30.23 3.34 0.76
N PHE A 241 -29.17 2.58 0.51
CA PHE A 241 -27.84 2.90 1.02
C PHE A 241 -27.29 4.21 0.44
N LEU A 242 -27.47 4.48 -0.86
CA LEU A 242 -27.04 5.73 -1.50
C LEU A 242 -27.76 6.96 -0.92
N LYS A 243 -29.05 6.85 -0.53
CA LYS A 243 -29.80 7.91 0.12
C LYS A 243 -29.40 8.16 1.58
N ALA A 244 -28.82 7.15 2.23
CA ALA A 244 -28.41 7.22 3.61
C ALA A 244 -27.21 8.19 3.78
N LYS A 245 -27.04 8.74 4.98
CA LYS A 245 -26.03 9.74 5.27
C LYS A 245 -24.85 9.12 6.02
N LEU A 246 -23.64 9.29 5.51
CA LEU A 246 -22.43 8.96 6.25
C LEU A 246 -22.25 9.87 7.47
N PRO A 247 -21.55 9.44 8.53
CA PRO A 247 -21.25 10.26 9.70
C PRO A 247 -20.59 11.59 9.32
N ASP A 248 -21.15 12.72 9.78
CA ASP A 248 -20.70 14.08 9.42
C ASP A 248 -19.21 14.32 9.77
N ARG A 249 -18.72 13.68 10.82
CA ARG A 249 -17.31 13.78 11.25
C ARG A 249 -16.30 13.36 10.18
N LEU A 250 -16.70 12.52 9.22
CA LEU A 250 -15.82 12.01 8.16
C LEU A 250 -15.55 13.07 7.07
N VAL A 251 -16.41 14.07 6.89
CA VAL A 251 -16.29 15.06 5.82
C VAL A 251 -14.95 15.79 5.86
N GLU A 252 -14.59 16.32 7.03
CA GLU A 252 -13.34 17.02 7.22
C GLU A 252 -12.11 16.10 7.12
N ASP A 253 -12.25 14.83 7.52
CA ASP A 253 -11.20 13.83 7.40
C ASP A 253 -10.95 13.52 5.92
N PHE A 254 -12.02 13.38 5.12
CA PHE A 254 -11.90 13.18 3.68
C PHE A 254 -11.31 14.38 2.96
N PHE A 255 -11.68 15.60 3.33
CA PHE A 255 -11.05 16.79 2.75
C PHE A 255 -9.55 16.85 3.04
N THR A 256 -9.14 16.50 4.27
CA THR A 256 -7.72 16.40 4.60
C THR A 256 -7.02 15.31 3.78
N PHE A 257 -7.70 14.18 3.55
CA PHE A 257 -7.19 13.10 2.70
C PHE A 257 -7.01 13.56 1.25
N PHE A 258 -8.00 14.26 0.68
CA PHE A 258 -7.92 14.82 -0.68
C PHE A 258 -6.84 15.89 -0.84
N ASP A 259 -6.44 16.58 0.23
CA ASP A 259 -5.33 17.54 0.16
C ASP A 259 -3.97 16.85 -0.02
N VAL A 260 -3.86 15.61 0.42
CA VAL A 260 -2.63 14.81 0.38
C VAL A 260 -2.60 13.87 -0.83
N VAL A 261 -3.72 13.23 -1.16
CA VAL A 261 -3.84 12.26 -2.24
C VAL A 261 -4.52 12.92 -3.43
N LYS A 262 -3.75 13.08 -4.52
CA LYS A 262 -4.16 13.73 -5.77
C LYS A 262 -4.22 12.73 -6.93
N SER A 263 -4.55 11.49 -6.62
CA SER A 263 -4.66 10.37 -7.56
C SER A 263 -6.02 9.69 -7.43
N PRO A 264 -6.44 8.90 -8.40
CA PRO A 264 -7.63 8.06 -8.30
C PRO A 264 -7.62 7.18 -7.05
N LEU A 265 -8.80 6.83 -6.55
CA LEU A 265 -8.97 6.02 -5.35
C LEU A 265 -9.65 4.69 -5.66
N ALA A 266 -9.16 3.63 -5.05
CA ALA A 266 -9.84 2.34 -4.94
C ALA A 266 -10.52 2.24 -3.56
N ILE A 267 -11.81 1.97 -3.58
CA ILE A 267 -12.64 1.78 -2.40
C ILE A 267 -12.93 0.28 -2.30
N ARG A 268 -12.24 -0.38 -1.38
CA ARG A 268 -12.20 -1.84 -1.28
C ARG A 268 -12.90 -2.31 -0.01
N SER A 269 -13.63 -3.40 -0.13
CA SER A 269 -14.15 -4.13 1.02
C SER A 269 -13.03 -4.68 1.90
N SER A 270 -13.28 -4.76 3.18
CA SER A 270 -12.42 -5.43 4.16
C SER A 270 -13.26 -6.02 5.27
N SER A 271 -13.92 -7.13 4.98
CA SER A 271 -14.75 -7.81 5.96
C SER A 271 -13.93 -8.64 6.95
N LEU A 272 -14.55 -9.04 8.04
CA LEU A 272 -13.92 -9.92 9.01
C LEU A 272 -13.71 -11.34 8.45
N LEU A 273 -14.56 -11.75 7.51
CA LEU A 273 -14.58 -13.11 6.94
C LEU A 273 -13.70 -13.26 5.70
N GLU A 274 -13.30 -12.15 5.03
CA GLU A 274 -12.51 -12.21 3.78
C GLU A 274 -11.19 -12.96 3.89
N ASP A 275 -10.55 -12.95 5.07
CA ASP A 275 -9.32 -13.68 5.36
C ASP A 275 -9.58 -14.85 6.34
N SER A 276 -10.80 -15.39 6.39
CA SER A 276 -11.06 -16.54 7.22
C SER A 276 -10.28 -17.75 6.70
N HIS A 277 -9.61 -18.46 7.59
CA HIS A 277 -8.76 -19.62 7.24
C HIS A 277 -9.52 -20.82 6.70
N TYR A 278 -10.84 -20.83 6.79
CA TYR A 278 -11.66 -21.99 6.46
C TYR A 278 -12.52 -21.80 5.21
N GLN A 279 -12.82 -20.55 4.83
CA GLN A 279 -13.73 -20.26 3.71
C GLN A 279 -13.33 -18.92 3.08
N PRO A 280 -12.72 -18.91 1.89
CA PRO A 280 -12.30 -17.66 1.25
C PRO A 280 -13.50 -16.87 0.71
N PHE A 281 -13.68 -15.65 1.19
CA PHE A 281 -14.66 -14.68 0.69
C PHE A 281 -14.13 -13.81 -0.44
N ALA A 282 -13.10 -14.26 -1.14
CA ALA A 282 -12.47 -13.46 -2.19
C ALA A 282 -13.43 -13.23 -3.37
N GLY A 283 -13.59 -11.95 -3.76
CA GLY A 283 -14.38 -11.56 -4.94
C GLY A 283 -15.90 -11.50 -4.73
N ILE A 284 -16.39 -11.66 -3.49
CA ILE A 284 -17.83 -11.60 -3.18
C ILE A 284 -18.31 -10.17 -3.00
N TYR A 285 -17.48 -9.32 -2.40
CA TYR A 285 -17.81 -7.92 -2.15
C TYR A 285 -17.18 -6.99 -3.19
N ASN A 286 -17.86 -5.90 -3.49
CA ASN A 286 -17.48 -4.98 -4.55
C ASN A 286 -16.23 -4.15 -4.19
N THR A 287 -15.49 -3.79 -5.23
CA THR A 287 -14.36 -2.84 -5.19
C THR A 287 -14.58 -1.77 -6.24
N TYR A 288 -14.82 -0.54 -5.82
CA TYR A 288 -15.02 0.58 -6.73
C TYR A 288 -13.73 1.37 -6.94
N MET A 289 -13.48 1.80 -8.17
CA MET A 289 -12.40 2.74 -8.48
C MET A 289 -13.00 4.04 -8.98
N ILE A 290 -12.59 5.17 -8.39
CA ILE A 290 -13.07 6.49 -8.75
C ILE A 290 -11.91 7.39 -9.23
N PRO A 291 -12.12 8.25 -10.26
CA PRO A 291 -11.13 9.23 -10.68
C PRO A 291 -10.93 10.28 -9.58
N TYR A 292 -9.78 10.95 -9.63
CA TYR A 292 -9.57 12.15 -8.82
C TYR A 292 -10.22 13.36 -9.50
N LEU A 293 -10.92 14.17 -8.73
CA LEU A 293 -11.52 15.42 -9.15
C LEU A 293 -10.99 16.58 -8.33
N ASP A 294 -10.73 17.72 -8.96
CA ASP A 294 -10.27 18.94 -8.28
C ASP A 294 -11.35 19.55 -7.38
N ASP A 295 -12.63 19.41 -7.76
CA ASP A 295 -13.75 19.80 -6.91
C ASP A 295 -13.91 18.83 -5.75
N LYS A 296 -13.59 19.31 -4.54
CA LYS A 296 -13.66 18.51 -3.30
C LYS A 296 -15.06 18.02 -2.96
N TYR A 297 -16.10 18.74 -3.33
CA TYR A 297 -17.49 18.34 -3.03
C TYR A 297 -17.96 17.24 -3.99
N GLU A 298 -17.61 17.34 -5.26
CA GLU A 298 -17.86 16.25 -6.21
C GLU A 298 -17.07 14.99 -5.85
N MET A 299 -15.79 15.17 -5.47
CA MET A 299 -14.96 14.07 -4.99
C MET A 299 -15.53 13.42 -3.74
N LEU A 300 -16.04 14.24 -2.79
CA LEU A 300 -16.71 13.75 -1.58
C LEU A 300 -17.99 12.96 -1.91
N ARG A 301 -18.78 13.42 -2.86
CA ARG A 301 -20.00 12.73 -3.32
C ARG A 301 -19.63 11.36 -3.89
N MET A 302 -18.71 11.31 -4.85
CA MET A 302 -18.27 10.04 -5.48
C MET A 302 -17.68 9.06 -4.45
N LEU A 303 -16.83 9.55 -3.55
CA LEU A 303 -16.26 8.72 -2.48
C LEU A 303 -17.36 8.19 -1.55
N SER A 304 -18.32 9.06 -1.16
CA SER A 304 -19.43 8.67 -0.30
C SER A 304 -20.29 7.60 -0.94
N ASP A 305 -20.62 7.75 -2.23
CA ASP A 305 -21.42 6.77 -2.96
C ASP A 305 -20.68 5.43 -3.11
N ALA A 306 -19.36 5.46 -3.38
CA ALA A 306 -18.55 4.26 -3.44
C ALA A 306 -18.46 3.52 -2.08
N ILE A 307 -18.29 4.25 -0.97
CA ILE A 307 -18.31 3.65 0.38
C ILE A 307 -19.65 2.98 0.66
N LYS A 308 -20.76 3.67 0.36
CA LYS A 308 -22.12 3.14 0.54
C LYS A 308 -22.37 1.93 -0.35
N GLY A 309 -21.83 1.93 -1.58
CA GLY A 309 -21.88 0.78 -2.49
C GLY A 309 -21.16 -0.44 -1.92
N VAL A 310 -19.97 -0.26 -1.34
CA VAL A 310 -19.26 -1.34 -0.64
C VAL A 310 -20.06 -1.84 0.57
N TYR A 311 -20.66 -0.95 1.36
CA TYR A 311 -21.51 -1.36 2.48
C TYR A 311 -22.76 -2.12 2.02
N ALA A 312 -23.40 -1.68 0.93
CA ALA A 312 -24.56 -2.35 0.36
C ALA A 312 -24.23 -3.76 -0.16
N SER A 313 -23.03 -3.96 -0.73
CA SER A 313 -22.62 -5.24 -1.34
C SER A 313 -22.58 -6.40 -0.33
N VAL A 314 -22.48 -6.12 0.97
CA VAL A 314 -22.63 -7.13 2.03
C VAL A 314 -23.97 -7.85 1.94
N TYR A 315 -25.01 -7.14 1.53
CA TYR A 315 -26.40 -7.59 1.55
C TYR A 315 -26.96 -7.91 0.16
N PHE A 316 -26.12 -7.95 -0.87
CA PHE A 316 -26.54 -8.38 -2.21
C PHE A 316 -26.82 -9.89 -2.25
N ARG A 317 -27.55 -10.31 -3.27
CA ARG A 317 -28.00 -11.70 -3.43
C ARG A 317 -26.87 -12.71 -3.35
N ASP A 318 -25.76 -12.45 -4.05
CA ASP A 318 -24.60 -13.35 -4.09
C ASP A 318 -23.93 -13.47 -2.72
N SER A 319 -23.78 -12.35 -2.00
CA SER A 319 -23.25 -12.33 -0.64
C SER A 319 -24.15 -13.10 0.34
N LYS A 320 -25.47 -12.89 0.27
CA LYS A 320 -26.45 -13.61 1.08
C LYS A 320 -26.43 -15.11 0.80
N ALA A 321 -26.43 -15.51 -0.48
CA ALA A 321 -26.38 -16.91 -0.89
C ALA A 321 -25.09 -17.59 -0.41
N TYR A 322 -23.96 -16.93 -0.52
CA TYR A 322 -22.67 -17.45 -0.06
C TYR A 322 -22.65 -17.63 1.47
N MET A 323 -23.14 -16.65 2.22
CA MET A 323 -23.20 -16.76 3.69
C MET A 323 -24.10 -17.89 4.15
N GLN A 324 -25.24 -18.08 3.49
CA GLN A 324 -26.15 -19.23 3.76
C GLN A 324 -25.46 -20.57 3.49
N ALA A 325 -24.71 -20.66 2.38
CA ALA A 325 -23.98 -21.87 2.01
C ALA A 325 -22.81 -22.18 2.97
N THR A 326 -22.25 -21.18 3.61
CA THR A 326 -21.09 -21.30 4.53
C THR A 326 -21.47 -21.34 6.01
N SER A 327 -22.76 -21.38 6.34
CA SER A 327 -23.27 -21.37 7.74
C SER A 327 -22.85 -20.15 8.55
N ASN A 328 -22.50 -19.06 7.89
CA ASN A 328 -22.22 -17.77 8.53
C ASN A 328 -23.50 -16.96 8.72
N VAL A 329 -23.52 -16.11 9.73
CA VAL A 329 -24.68 -15.30 10.09
C VAL A 329 -24.48 -13.90 9.56
N ILE A 330 -25.28 -13.50 8.56
CA ILE A 330 -25.12 -12.23 7.81
C ILE A 330 -25.27 -10.98 8.68
N ASP A 331 -26.08 -11.03 9.75
CA ASP A 331 -26.27 -9.92 10.68
C ASP A 331 -25.07 -9.70 11.62
N GLN A 332 -24.13 -10.65 11.66
CA GLN A 332 -22.88 -10.54 12.39
C GLN A 332 -21.71 -10.05 11.52
N GLU A 333 -21.90 -9.99 10.20
CA GLU A 333 -20.88 -9.50 9.29
C GLU A 333 -20.73 -7.98 9.41
N LYS A 334 -19.51 -7.54 9.60
CA LYS A 334 -19.15 -6.13 9.71
C LYS A 334 -18.10 -5.77 8.68
N MET A 335 -18.34 -4.64 8.01
CA MET A 335 -17.53 -4.19 6.90
C MET A 335 -16.65 -3.00 7.28
N ALA A 336 -15.33 -3.20 7.26
CA ALA A 336 -14.39 -2.08 7.14
C ALA A 336 -14.19 -1.73 5.66
N VAL A 337 -13.87 -0.47 5.37
CA VAL A 337 -13.62 0.00 4.00
C VAL A 337 -12.23 0.58 3.89
N ILE A 338 -11.49 0.11 2.88
CA ILE A 338 -10.16 0.60 2.55
C ILE A 338 -10.28 1.66 1.46
N LEU A 339 -9.79 2.86 1.76
CA LEU A 339 -9.60 3.94 0.80
C LEU A 339 -8.13 3.95 0.41
N GLN A 340 -7.80 3.50 -0.79
CA GLN A 340 -6.43 3.30 -1.23
C GLN A 340 -6.16 4.06 -2.54
N GLU A 341 -5.02 4.72 -2.60
CA GLU A 341 -4.52 5.33 -3.83
C GLU A 341 -4.36 4.27 -4.92
N VAL A 342 -4.94 4.50 -6.10
CA VAL A 342 -4.72 3.63 -7.26
C VAL A 342 -3.31 3.85 -7.79
N VAL A 343 -2.59 2.75 -7.94
CA VAL A 343 -1.25 2.77 -8.54
C VAL A 343 -1.35 2.91 -10.04
N GLY A 344 -0.63 3.85 -10.63
CA GLY A 344 -0.61 4.01 -12.08
C GLY A 344 0.03 5.32 -12.54
N ASN A 345 0.03 5.50 -13.85
CA ASN A 345 0.38 6.72 -14.54
C ASN A 345 -0.83 7.20 -15.35
N GLN A 346 -0.94 8.51 -15.51
CA GLN A 346 -1.96 9.11 -16.35
C GLN A 346 -1.52 9.15 -17.82
N TYR A 347 -2.43 8.74 -18.70
CA TYR A 347 -2.27 8.73 -20.14
C TYR A 347 -3.51 9.37 -20.78
N GLY A 348 -3.51 10.71 -20.87
CA GLY A 348 -4.71 11.45 -21.26
C GLY A 348 -5.86 11.20 -20.29
N ASP A 349 -6.93 10.62 -20.77
CA ASP A 349 -8.13 10.30 -19.97
C ASP A 349 -8.09 8.90 -19.32
N ARG A 350 -6.94 8.25 -19.32
CA ARG A 350 -6.75 6.88 -18.83
C ARG A 350 -5.74 6.86 -17.68
N TYR A 351 -5.95 5.96 -16.71
CA TYR A 351 -5.02 5.79 -15.61
C TYR A 351 -4.79 4.30 -15.34
N TYR A 352 -3.54 3.85 -15.43
CA TYR A 352 -3.16 2.46 -15.18
C TYR A 352 -1.68 2.29 -14.87
N PRO A 353 -1.28 1.23 -14.14
CA PRO A 353 0.12 0.91 -13.87
C PRO A 353 0.82 0.34 -15.10
N SER A 354 2.14 0.40 -15.12
CA SER A 354 2.95 -0.25 -16.16
C SER A 354 2.78 -1.77 -16.12
N MET A 355 2.62 -2.31 -14.93
CA MET A 355 2.33 -3.74 -14.70
C MET A 355 1.62 -3.94 -13.38
N SER A 356 0.86 -5.02 -13.29
CA SER A 356 0.31 -5.56 -12.05
C SER A 356 0.45 -7.07 -12.04
N GLY A 357 0.41 -7.67 -10.85
CA GLY A 357 0.59 -9.11 -10.74
C GLY A 357 0.08 -9.68 -9.43
N VAL A 358 0.00 -11.00 -9.42
CA VAL A 358 -0.26 -11.83 -8.26
C VAL A 358 0.89 -12.81 -8.14
N ALA A 359 1.57 -12.79 -7.00
CA ALA A 359 2.66 -13.69 -6.66
C ALA A 359 2.24 -14.63 -5.53
N ARG A 360 2.58 -15.91 -5.64
CA ARG A 360 2.34 -16.94 -4.61
C ARG A 360 3.66 -17.55 -4.19
N SER A 361 3.84 -17.76 -2.90
CA SER A 361 5.05 -18.43 -2.39
C SER A 361 5.05 -19.93 -2.64
N LEU A 362 3.91 -20.50 -3.04
CA LEU A 362 3.79 -21.91 -3.40
C LEU A 362 3.42 -22.05 -4.88
N ASN A 363 4.26 -22.73 -5.65
CA ASN A 363 4.01 -23.10 -7.04
C ASN A 363 3.47 -24.53 -7.09
N TYR A 364 2.16 -24.68 -7.33
CA TYR A 364 1.52 -25.99 -7.44
C TYR A 364 1.91 -26.76 -8.71
N TYR A 365 2.46 -26.08 -9.72
CA TYR A 365 2.77 -26.64 -11.04
C TYR A 365 4.15 -26.19 -11.50
N PRO A 366 5.24 -26.63 -10.82
CA PRO A 366 6.59 -26.29 -11.24
C PRO A 366 6.92 -26.89 -12.61
N ILE A 367 7.66 -26.16 -13.43
CA ILE A 367 8.03 -26.51 -14.79
C ILE A 367 9.54 -26.60 -14.90
N GLY A 368 10.06 -27.67 -15.52
CA GLY A 368 11.51 -27.86 -15.68
C GLY A 368 12.22 -27.96 -14.34
N ASP A 369 13.14 -27.03 -14.09
CA ASP A 369 13.96 -26.99 -12.87
C ASP A 369 13.32 -26.21 -11.73
N GLU A 370 12.11 -25.67 -11.90
CA GLU A 370 11.38 -24.95 -10.86
C GLU A 370 11.02 -25.86 -9.69
N LYS A 371 11.01 -25.30 -8.47
CA LYS A 371 10.56 -25.99 -7.27
C LYS A 371 9.26 -25.35 -6.74
N ALA A 372 8.47 -26.15 -6.03
CA ALA A 372 7.21 -25.67 -5.46
C ALA A 372 7.39 -24.49 -4.51
N GLU A 373 8.42 -24.51 -3.67
CA GLU A 373 8.77 -23.50 -2.68
C GLU A 373 9.37 -22.21 -3.28
N GLU A 374 9.72 -22.19 -4.56
CA GLU A 374 10.25 -21.00 -5.25
C GLU A 374 9.16 -20.02 -5.68
N GLY A 375 7.91 -20.46 -5.59
CA GLY A 375 6.75 -19.62 -5.88
C GLY A 375 6.51 -19.39 -7.38
N ILE A 376 5.45 -18.65 -7.65
CA ILE A 376 4.96 -18.38 -9.01
C ILE A 376 4.33 -17.00 -9.10
N VAL A 377 4.43 -16.35 -10.26
CA VAL A 377 3.90 -15.02 -10.52
C VAL A 377 3.05 -15.02 -11.78
N ASN A 378 1.88 -14.40 -11.71
CA ASN A 378 1.08 -14.01 -12.86
C ASN A 378 1.23 -12.50 -13.06
N LEU A 379 1.68 -12.07 -14.22
CA LEU A 379 2.03 -10.69 -14.56
C LEU A 379 1.23 -10.19 -15.75
N ALA A 380 0.73 -8.97 -15.69
CA ALA A 380 -0.01 -8.33 -16.77
C ALA A 380 0.21 -6.82 -16.83
N LEU A 381 0.01 -6.23 -18.00
CA LEU A 381 -0.11 -4.79 -18.20
C LEU A 381 -1.45 -4.30 -17.67
N GLY A 382 -1.47 -3.12 -17.05
CA GLY A 382 -2.68 -2.45 -16.61
C GLY A 382 -3.14 -2.85 -15.21
N LEU A 383 -4.40 -2.57 -14.88
CA LEU A 383 -4.97 -2.80 -13.56
C LEU A 383 -5.11 -4.30 -13.23
N GLY A 384 -4.82 -4.65 -11.97
CA GLY A 384 -4.81 -6.03 -11.48
C GLY A 384 -6.14 -6.77 -11.60
N LYS A 385 -7.27 -6.05 -11.70
CA LYS A 385 -8.58 -6.67 -11.98
C LYS A 385 -8.57 -7.55 -13.23
N TYR A 386 -7.74 -7.23 -14.22
CA TYR A 386 -7.59 -8.06 -15.41
C TYR A 386 -7.10 -9.49 -15.09
N ILE A 387 -6.25 -9.63 -14.09
CA ILE A 387 -5.74 -10.93 -13.62
C ILE A 387 -6.84 -11.68 -12.87
N VAL A 388 -7.54 -10.97 -11.98
CA VAL A 388 -8.63 -11.53 -11.18
C VAL A 388 -9.78 -12.04 -12.06
N ASP A 389 -10.11 -11.31 -13.13
CA ASP A 389 -11.14 -11.70 -14.10
C ASP A 389 -10.68 -12.81 -15.08
N GLY A 390 -9.55 -13.45 -14.83
CA GLY A 390 -9.03 -14.56 -15.64
C GLY A 390 -8.47 -14.15 -17.00
N GLY A 391 -7.99 -12.92 -17.12
CA GLY A 391 -7.30 -12.44 -18.33
C GLY A 391 -6.00 -13.19 -18.60
N MET A 392 -5.52 -13.15 -19.85
CA MET A 392 -4.22 -13.71 -20.20
C MET A 392 -3.09 -13.01 -19.45
N THR A 393 -2.34 -13.76 -18.65
CA THR A 393 -1.20 -13.29 -17.88
C THR A 393 0.06 -14.02 -18.30
N LEU A 394 1.20 -13.37 -18.15
CA LEU A 394 2.48 -14.04 -18.28
C LEU A 394 2.81 -14.71 -16.95
N ARG A 395 3.16 -16.01 -16.99
CA ARG A 395 3.49 -16.82 -15.82
C ARG A 395 4.99 -17.07 -15.76
N PHE A 396 5.62 -16.78 -14.61
CA PHE A 396 7.04 -17.06 -14.38
C PHE A 396 7.34 -17.37 -12.90
N SER A 397 8.41 -18.13 -12.64
CA SER A 397 8.98 -18.27 -11.30
C SER A 397 9.95 -17.11 -11.01
N PRO A 398 9.89 -16.45 -9.84
CA PRO A 398 10.85 -15.39 -9.48
C PRO A 398 12.30 -15.87 -9.47
N TYR A 399 12.56 -17.16 -9.23
CA TYR A 399 13.90 -17.77 -9.22
C TYR A 399 14.37 -18.16 -10.63
N HIS A 400 13.43 -18.35 -11.57
CA HIS A 400 13.71 -18.73 -12.97
C HIS A 400 13.04 -17.74 -13.95
N PRO A 401 13.33 -16.42 -13.87
CA PRO A 401 12.61 -15.41 -14.66
C PRO A 401 12.81 -15.53 -16.17
N ASN A 402 13.85 -16.23 -16.60
CA ASN A 402 14.14 -16.47 -18.02
C ASN A 402 13.38 -17.69 -18.59
N GLN A 403 12.77 -18.51 -17.74
CA GLN A 403 12.03 -19.70 -18.16
C GLN A 403 10.53 -19.38 -18.21
N VAL A 404 10.10 -18.74 -19.29
CA VAL A 404 8.70 -18.35 -19.49
C VAL A 404 8.09 -19.18 -20.61
N LEU A 405 7.17 -20.08 -20.26
CA LEU A 405 6.58 -21.01 -21.21
C LEU A 405 5.85 -20.30 -22.37
N GLN A 406 5.10 -19.22 -22.06
CA GLN A 406 4.35 -18.48 -23.08
C GLN A 406 5.24 -17.77 -24.11
N THR A 407 6.54 -17.61 -23.85
CA THR A 407 7.49 -16.98 -24.76
C THR A 407 8.59 -17.93 -25.25
N SER A 408 8.49 -19.23 -24.93
CA SER A 408 9.46 -20.26 -25.33
C SER A 408 9.50 -20.47 -26.84
N GLU A 409 8.36 -20.34 -27.50
CA GLU A 409 8.22 -20.45 -28.95
C GLU A 409 7.45 -19.25 -29.51
N MET A 410 7.81 -18.82 -30.72
CA MET A 410 7.21 -17.67 -31.38
C MET A 410 5.69 -17.82 -31.56
N GLU A 411 5.24 -19.00 -31.99
CA GLU A 411 3.82 -19.26 -32.23
C GLU A 411 3.00 -19.19 -30.96
N ILE A 412 3.54 -19.71 -29.85
CA ILE A 412 2.95 -19.65 -28.53
C ILE A 412 2.90 -18.20 -28.06
N ALA A 413 4.00 -17.46 -28.20
CA ALA A 413 4.07 -16.06 -27.78
C ALA A 413 3.05 -15.17 -28.53
N LEU A 414 2.77 -15.45 -29.79
CA LEU A 414 1.78 -14.71 -30.56
C LEU A 414 0.33 -15.02 -30.18
N LYS A 415 0.06 -16.19 -29.58
CA LYS A 415 -1.28 -16.64 -29.17
C LYS A 415 -1.55 -16.42 -27.67
N GLU A 416 -0.57 -16.74 -26.82
CA GLU A 416 -0.74 -16.88 -25.38
C GLU A 416 -0.25 -15.65 -24.59
N THR A 417 0.04 -14.53 -25.28
CA THR A 417 0.39 -13.26 -24.62
C THR A 417 -0.79 -12.31 -24.57
N GLN A 418 -0.73 -11.41 -23.61
CA GLN A 418 -1.79 -10.45 -23.32
C GLN A 418 -2.14 -9.58 -24.54
N THR A 419 -3.43 -9.49 -24.87
CA THR A 419 -3.96 -8.66 -25.97
C THR A 419 -4.85 -7.51 -25.50
N ARG A 420 -5.37 -7.57 -24.29
CA ARG A 420 -6.25 -6.57 -23.67
C ARG A 420 -5.77 -6.25 -22.27
N PHE A 421 -6.15 -5.09 -21.75
CA PHE A 421 -5.86 -4.67 -20.37
C PHE A 421 -6.99 -3.79 -19.83
N TYR A 422 -7.02 -3.60 -18.51
CA TYR A 422 -7.92 -2.63 -17.89
C TYR A 422 -7.19 -1.34 -17.55
N ALA A 423 -7.86 -0.22 -17.80
CA ALA A 423 -7.51 1.13 -17.37
C ALA A 423 -8.69 1.80 -16.67
N LEU A 424 -8.43 2.69 -15.73
CA LEU A 424 -9.46 3.54 -15.15
C LEU A 424 -9.77 4.69 -16.10
N ASP A 425 -11.06 4.97 -16.34
CA ASP A 425 -11.53 6.14 -17.08
C ASP A 425 -11.53 7.36 -16.15
N LEU A 426 -10.77 8.40 -16.52
CA LEU A 426 -10.68 9.64 -15.78
C LEU A 426 -11.74 10.68 -16.18
N ARG A 427 -12.51 10.40 -17.24
CA ARG A 427 -13.57 11.31 -17.65
C ARG A 427 -14.67 11.28 -16.61
N ASN A 428 -15.01 12.43 -16.08
CA ASN A 428 -16.19 12.55 -15.24
C ASN A 428 -17.42 12.48 -16.14
N ALA A 429 -17.89 11.28 -16.41
CA ALA A 429 -18.98 11.06 -17.35
C ALA A 429 -20.37 11.32 -16.74
N GLY A 430 -20.46 11.80 -15.50
CA GLY A 430 -21.75 12.04 -14.83
C GLY A 430 -22.62 10.79 -14.74
N HIS A 431 -22.00 9.61 -14.78
CA HIS A 431 -22.73 8.36 -14.68
C HIS A 431 -23.35 8.20 -13.29
N ASP A 432 -24.59 7.73 -13.25
CA ASP A 432 -25.20 7.27 -12.02
C ASP A 432 -24.35 6.11 -11.46
N PHE A 433 -24.21 6.09 -10.15
CA PHE A 433 -23.47 5.03 -9.46
C PHE A 433 -24.12 3.66 -9.71
N SER A 434 -23.34 2.66 -10.10
CA SER A 434 -23.80 1.33 -10.52
C SER A 434 -23.47 0.24 -9.51
N ILE A 435 -24.28 -0.81 -9.51
CA ILE A 435 -23.93 -2.07 -8.81
C ILE A 435 -22.66 -2.69 -9.39
N ASP A 436 -22.48 -2.59 -10.73
CA ASP A 436 -21.27 -3.06 -11.40
C ASP A 436 -20.05 -2.26 -10.92
N ASP A 437 -19.16 -2.91 -10.21
CA ASP A 437 -17.93 -2.30 -9.68
C ASP A 437 -16.89 -1.96 -10.79
N GLY A 438 -17.11 -2.47 -11.99
CA GLY A 438 -16.31 -2.17 -13.19
C GLY A 438 -16.79 -0.95 -14.00
N PHE A 439 -17.83 -0.23 -13.57
CA PHE A 439 -18.45 0.84 -14.38
C PHE A 439 -17.50 1.96 -14.82
N ASN A 440 -16.42 2.22 -14.08
CA ASN A 440 -15.38 3.19 -14.42
C ASN A 440 -14.16 2.57 -15.11
N LEU A 441 -14.20 1.29 -15.48
CA LEU A 441 -13.07 0.60 -16.08
C LEU A 441 -13.25 0.45 -17.59
N LEU A 442 -12.16 0.72 -18.31
CA LEU A 442 -12.06 0.53 -19.75
C LEU A 442 -11.30 -0.76 -20.06
N LYS A 443 -11.91 -1.68 -20.79
CA LYS A 443 -11.25 -2.87 -21.33
C LYS A 443 -10.68 -2.54 -22.70
N LEU A 444 -9.38 -2.25 -22.77
CA LEU A 444 -8.70 -1.73 -23.94
C LEU A 444 -7.83 -2.80 -24.61
N HIS A 445 -7.56 -2.63 -25.90
CA HIS A 445 -6.57 -3.43 -26.61
C HIS A 445 -5.16 -2.88 -26.36
N VAL A 446 -4.14 -3.74 -26.29
CA VAL A 446 -2.71 -3.39 -26.08
C VAL A 446 -2.21 -2.30 -27.05
N LYS A 447 -2.79 -2.19 -28.26
CA LYS A 447 -2.49 -1.10 -29.20
C LYS A 447 -2.78 0.30 -28.65
N GLU A 448 -3.70 0.42 -27.69
CA GLU A 448 -3.97 1.71 -27.03
C GLU A 448 -2.82 2.07 -26.08
N ALA A 449 -2.26 1.08 -25.37
CA ALA A 449 -1.08 1.30 -24.55
C ALA A 449 0.19 1.63 -25.37
N GLU A 450 0.28 1.12 -26.63
CA GLU A 450 1.32 1.53 -27.57
C GLU A 450 1.20 3.02 -27.93
N LYS A 451 -0.01 3.51 -28.21
CA LYS A 451 -0.27 4.94 -28.47
C LYS A 451 0.05 5.82 -27.25
N ASP A 452 -0.22 5.31 -26.06
CA ASP A 452 0.08 5.98 -24.79
C ASP A 452 1.60 6.02 -24.49
N GLY A 453 2.43 5.27 -25.25
CA GLY A 453 3.87 5.11 -24.99
C GLY A 453 4.18 4.29 -23.74
N ALA A 454 3.23 3.45 -23.29
CA ALA A 454 3.33 2.69 -22.05
C ALA A 454 4.08 1.35 -22.19
N LEU A 455 4.43 0.94 -23.42
CA LEU A 455 4.99 -0.37 -23.70
C LEU A 455 6.52 -0.48 -23.63
N ASN A 456 7.24 0.63 -23.39
CA ASN A 456 8.70 0.74 -23.55
C ASN A 456 9.53 -0.35 -22.85
N TYR A 457 9.08 -0.84 -21.70
CA TYR A 457 9.83 -1.80 -20.88
C TYR A 457 9.20 -3.19 -20.83
N ILE A 458 7.99 -3.34 -21.40
CA ILE A 458 7.18 -4.55 -21.20
C ILE A 458 6.87 -5.30 -22.49
N ALA A 459 7.13 -4.70 -23.65
CA ALA A 459 6.81 -5.31 -24.92
C ALA A 459 8.06 -5.60 -25.76
N SER A 460 7.95 -6.65 -26.55
CA SER A 460 8.83 -7.01 -27.67
C SER A 460 8.11 -6.77 -28.98
N THR A 461 8.85 -6.72 -30.09
CA THR A 461 8.30 -6.53 -31.45
C THR A 461 8.48 -7.80 -32.27
N TYR A 462 7.38 -8.34 -32.77
CA TYR A 462 7.41 -9.41 -33.75
C TYR A 462 7.72 -8.86 -35.13
N ASP A 463 8.80 -9.35 -35.73
CA ASP A 463 9.21 -9.06 -37.10
C ASP A 463 8.65 -10.14 -38.05
N PRO A 464 7.67 -9.80 -38.92
CA PRO A 464 7.07 -10.80 -39.82
C PRO A 464 7.99 -11.22 -41.00
N TYR A 465 9.04 -10.45 -41.31
CA TYR A 465 9.98 -10.80 -42.38
C TYR A 465 10.99 -11.84 -41.90
N ASP A 466 11.58 -11.60 -40.73
CA ASP A 466 12.57 -12.51 -40.16
C ASP A 466 11.91 -13.63 -39.33
N GLN A 467 10.60 -13.54 -39.08
CA GLN A 467 9.83 -14.46 -38.23
C GLN A 467 10.45 -14.64 -36.86
N ILE A 468 10.85 -13.54 -36.25
CA ILE A 468 11.43 -13.53 -34.88
C ILE A 468 10.76 -12.47 -34.00
N ILE A 469 10.81 -12.68 -32.72
CA ILE A 469 10.45 -11.67 -31.73
C ILE A 469 11.74 -11.03 -31.20
N ARG A 470 11.85 -9.71 -31.35
CA ARG A 470 12.98 -8.90 -30.86
C ARG A 470 12.58 -8.16 -29.61
N ASP A 471 13.41 -8.22 -28.58
CA ASP A 471 13.14 -7.50 -27.35
C ASP A 471 13.23 -5.99 -27.57
N GLY A 472 12.20 -5.29 -27.05
CA GLY A 472 12.03 -3.85 -27.19
C GLY A 472 11.09 -3.44 -28.32
N LEU A 473 10.91 -2.13 -28.44
CA LEU A 473 10.02 -1.51 -29.42
C LEU A 473 10.78 -1.09 -30.68
N TYR A 474 10.46 -1.71 -31.79
CA TYR A 474 10.97 -1.34 -33.11
C TYR A 474 9.83 -0.82 -34.01
N PRO A 475 10.11 0.07 -34.97
CA PRO A 475 9.12 0.53 -35.93
C PRO A 475 8.52 -0.64 -36.74
N GLY A 476 7.23 -0.62 -36.96
CA GLY A 476 6.53 -1.72 -37.63
C GLY A 476 6.36 -2.95 -36.73
N GLY A 477 5.86 -4.03 -37.30
CA GLY A 477 5.64 -5.29 -36.58
C GLY A 477 4.55 -5.24 -35.49
N ARG A 478 4.15 -6.43 -35.03
CA ARG A 478 3.16 -6.56 -33.92
C ARG A 478 3.87 -6.46 -32.57
N LYS A 479 3.32 -5.67 -31.66
CA LYS A 479 3.81 -5.61 -30.28
C LYS A 479 3.24 -6.79 -29.47
N VAL A 480 4.11 -7.46 -28.73
CA VAL A 480 3.85 -8.65 -27.95
C VAL A 480 4.27 -8.36 -26.51
N ILE A 481 3.40 -8.62 -25.55
CA ILE A 481 3.69 -8.36 -24.13
C ILE A 481 4.50 -9.53 -23.57
N THR A 482 5.81 -9.38 -23.51
CA THR A 482 6.75 -10.42 -23.08
C THR A 482 7.41 -10.14 -21.74
N PHE A 483 7.42 -8.90 -21.30
CA PHE A 483 8.21 -8.42 -20.15
C PHE A 483 9.70 -8.79 -20.21
N ALA A 484 10.24 -9.10 -21.38
CA ALA A 484 11.61 -9.58 -21.56
C ALA A 484 12.66 -8.61 -21.00
N ASN A 485 12.47 -7.29 -21.20
CA ASN A 485 13.40 -6.29 -20.66
C ASN A 485 13.49 -6.33 -19.12
N ILE A 486 12.42 -6.74 -18.44
CA ILE A 486 12.36 -6.86 -16.98
C ILE A 486 12.89 -8.22 -16.53
N LEU A 487 12.43 -9.30 -17.17
CA LEU A 487 12.70 -10.67 -16.73
C LEU A 487 14.08 -11.18 -17.16
N GLN A 488 14.57 -10.77 -18.36
CA GLN A 488 15.82 -11.24 -18.93
C GLN A 488 16.95 -10.20 -18.81
N HIS A 489 16.62 -8.91 -18.92
CA HIS A 489 17.60 -7.82 -18.95
C HIS A 489 17.67 -6.98 -17.66
N ASP A 490 16.91 -7.34 -16.63
CA ASP A 490 16.91 -6.73 -15.27
C ASP A 490 16.79 -5.20 -15.26
N VAL A 491 16.05 -4.63 -16.24
CA VAL A 491 15.81 -3.16 -16.30
C VAL A 491 15.07 -2.67 -15.05
N PHE A 492 14.27 -3.53 -14.46
CA PHE A 492 13.61 -3.32 -13.17
C PHE A 492 13.72 -4.62 -12.36
N PRO A 493 14.17 -4.57 -11.09
CA PRO A 493 14.53 -5.76 -10.33
C PRO A 493 13.30 -6.52 -9.78
N LEU A 494 12.25 -6.67 -10.61
CA LEU A 494 10.99 -7.30 -10.24
C LEU A 494 11.16 -8.71 -9.64
N PRO A 495 11.93 -9.63 -10.26
CA PRO A 495 12.09 -10.97 -9.69
C PRO A 495 12.70 -10.95 -8.29
N ARG A 496 13.73 -10.14 -8.07
CA ARG A 496 14.41 -10.03 -6.77
C ARG A 496 13.53 -9.42 -5.68
N ILE A 497 12.75 -8.40 -6.02
CA ILE A 497 11.78 -7.81 -5.08
C ILE A 497 10.74 -8.85 -4.67
N LEU A 498 10.23 -9.63 -5.63
CA LEU A 498 9.24 -10.67 -5.38
C LEU A 498 9.79 -11.83 -4.55
N GLN A 499 11.04 -12.26 -4.80
CA GLN A 499 11.73 -13.25 -3.95
C GLN A 499 11.76 -12.80 -2.50
N LEU A 500 12.16 -11.55 -2.22
CA LEU A 500 12.19 -11.01 -0.86
C LEU A 500 10.78 -10.90 -0.26
N ALA A 501 9.81 -10.39 -1.02
CA ALA A 501 8.44 -10.20 -0.55
C ALA A 501 7.77 -11.54 -0.18
N LEU A 502 7.91 -12.56 -1.03
CA LEU A 502 7.38 -13.89 -0.77
C LEU A 502 8.09 -14.55 0.42
N LYS A 503 9.43 -14.51 0.46
CA LYS A 503 10.22 -15.08 1.55
C LYS A 503 9.83 -14.48 2.91
N TYR A 504 9.87 -13.17 3.04
CA TYR A 504 9.56 -12.53 4.32
C TYR A 504 8.07 -12.60 4.65
N GLY A 505 7.19 -12.50 3.65
CA GLY A 505 5.76 -12.69 3.84
C GLY A 505 5.43 -14.06 4.42
N GLU A 506 6.01 -15.12 3.87
CA GLU A 506 5.83 -16.49 4.35
C GLU A 506 6.45 -16.72 5.73
N GLN A 507 7.69 -16.25 5.94
CA GLN A 507 8.38 -16.38 7.22
C GLN A 507 7.62 -15.73 8.38
N GLU A 508 7.13 -14.51 8.20
CA GLU A 508 6.42 -13.79 9.25
C GLU A 508 4.98 -14.26 9.43
N MET A 509 4.27 -14.62 8.36
CA MET A 509 2.94 -15.25 8.45
C MET A 509 2.98 -16.71 8.86
N ARG A 510 4.16 -17.37 8.76
CA ARG A 510 4.38 -18.81 9.02
C ARG A 510 3.45 -19.71 8.18
N ARG A 511 3.10 -19.29 7.00
CA ARG A 511 2.24 -19.99 6.03
C ARG A 511 2.57 -19.50 4.62
N PRO A 512 2.33 -20.31 3.60
CA PRO A 512 2.38 -19.84 2.21
C PRO A 512 1.49 -18.62 2.02
N VAL A 513 1.97 -17.67 1.21
CA VAL A 513 1.30 -16.37 1.01
C VAL A 513 1.04 -16.09 -0.46
N GLU A 514 -0.04 -15.33 -0.68
CA GLU A 514 -0.35 -14.68 -1.95
C GLU A 514 -0.23 -13.17 -1.77
N ILE A 515 0.47 -12.53 -2.72
CA ILE A 515 0.73 -11.09 -2.72
C ILE A 515 0.21 -10.48 -4.00
N GLU A 516 -0.67 -9.48 -3.89
CA GLU A 516 -1.04 -8.61 -5.01
C GLU A 516 -0.09 -7.43 -5.08
N PHE A 517 0.36 -7.08 -6.27
CA PHE A 517 1.26 -5.96 -6.49
C PHE A 517 0.96 -5.19 -7.76
N ALA A 518 1.46 -3.98 -7.84
CA ALA A 518 1.54 -3.20 -9.07
C ALA A 518 2.86 -2.43 -9.12
N ALA A 519 3.31 -2.08 -10.33
CA ALA A 519 4.49 -1.26 -10.47
C ALA A 519 4.30 -0.19 -11.55
N THR A 520 4.89 0.97 -11.29
CA THR A 520 5.00 2.06 -12.25
C THR A 520 6.44 2.22 -12.67
N MET A 521 6.66 2.27 -13.97
CA MET A 521 7.97 2.58 -14.55
C MET A 521 8.03 4.06 -14.91
N SER A 522 9.16 4.72 -14.65
CA SER A 522 9.36 6.09 -15.11
C SER A 522 9.50 6.14 -16.63
N ARG A 523 8.95 7.18 -17.26
CA ARG A 523 9.17 7.45 -18.69
C ARG A 523 10.57 8.02 -18.97
N GLU A 524 11.22 8.59 -17.97
CA GLU A 524 12.58 9.15 -18.07
C GLU A 524 13.60 8.07 -17.70
N LYS A 525 14.61 7.89 -18.54
CA LYS A 525 15.61 6.80 -18.41
C LYS A 525 16.38 6.78 -17.10
N ASP A 526 16.45 7.93 -16.41
CA ASP A 526 17.25 8.10 -15.17
C ASP A 526 16.39 8.12 -13.91
N LYS A 527 15.07 7.83 -14.01
CA LYS A 527 14.18 7.79 -12.85
C LYS A 527 13.82 6.38 -12.44
N THR A 528 13.87 6.17 -11.14
CA THR A 528 13.50 4.92 -10.46
C THR A 528 12.03 4.57 -10.68
N GLY A 529 11.73 3.32 -10.97
CA GLY A 529 10.38 2.77 -10.90
C GLY A 529 9.93 2.55 -9.45
N THR A 530 8.63 2.41 -9.23
CA THR A 530 8.10 2.08 -7.90
C THR A 530 7.30 0.80 -7.96
N PHE A 531 7.65 -0.14 -7.09
CA PHE A 531 6.92 -1.38 -6.83
C PHE A 531 6.02 -1.17 -5.61
N TYR A 532 4.73 -1.48 -5.77
CA TYR A 532 3.74 -1.32 -4.72
C TYR A 532 3.18 -2.68 -4.32
N LEU A 533 3.23 -2.99 -3.04
CA LEU A 533 2.51 -4.09 -2.43
C LEU A 533 1.07 -3.63 -2.14
N LEU A 534 0.09 -4.32 -2.69
CA LEU A 534 -1.33 -3.94 -2.64
C LEU A 534 -2.12 -4.76 -1.62
N GLN A 535 -1.77 -6.02 -1.47
CA GLN A 535 -2.40 -6.95 -0.54
C GLN A 535 -1.49 -8.13 -0.27
N ILE A 536 -1.57 -8.70 0.93
CA ILE A 536 -1.04 -10.02 1.26
C ILE A 536 -2.09 -10.82 2.00
N ARG A 537 -2.16 -12.09 1.69
CA ARG A 537 -3.01 -13.05 2.43
C ARG A 537 -2.34 -14.40 2.51
N PRO A 538 -2.60 -15.18 3.56
CA PRO A 538 -2.18 -16.58 3.58
C PRO A 538 -2.94 -17.34 2.49
N ILE A 539 -2.25 -18.28 1.85
CA ILE A 539 -2.90 -19.27 1.00
C ILE A 539 -3.64 -20.21 1.94
N VAL A 540 -4.94 -20.37 1.70
CA VAL A 540 -5.76 -21.32 2.46
C VAL A 540 -5.37 -22.72 1.99
N ASP A 541 -4.69 -23.47 2.83
CA ASP A 541 -4.55 -24.90 2.63
C ASP A 541 -5.95 -25.52 2.75
N THR A 542 -6.49 -26.00 1.65
CA THR A 542 -7.49 -27.05 1.74
C THR A 542 -6.90 -28.15 2.62
N LYS A 543 -7.65 -28.66 3.58
CA LYS A 543 -7.25 -29.59 4.66
C LYS A 543 -6.55 -30.89 4.26
N GLU A 544 -5.80 -30.89 3.16
CA GLU A 544 -5.37 -32.04 2.42
C GLU A 544 -3.89 -32.00 2.05
N MET A 545 -3.07 -31.32 2.83
CA MET A 545 -1.65 -31.68 2.84
C MET A 545 -1.53 -33.05 3.49
N LEU A 546 -1.32 -34.04 2.65
CA LEU A 546 -0.94 -35.37 3.10
C LEU A 546 0.37 -35.24 3.86
N ASP A 547 0.34 -35.41 5.18
CA ASP A 547 1.53 -35.69 6.00
C ASP A 547 2.10 -37.11 5.74
N GLU A 548 1.49 -37.83 4.79
CA GLU A 548 1.88 -39.21 4.45
C GLU A 548 2.77 -39.23 3.22
N ASP A 549 3.92 -39.85 3.36
CA ASP A 549 4.81 -40.16 2.24
C ASP A 549 4.14 -41.17 1.29
N LEU A 550 3.53 -40.65 0.22
CA LEU A 550 2.85 -41.47 -0.80
C LEU A 550 3.80 -42.47 -1.47
N THR A 551 5.12 -42.29 -1.38
CA THR A 551 6.10 -43.24 -1.91
C THR A 551 6.21 -44.50 -1.04
N ALA A 552 5.79 -44.43 0.21
CA ALA A 552 5.76 -45.53 1.15
C ALA A 552 4.57 -46.51 0.94
N ILE A 553 3.57 -46.12 0.11
CA ILE A 553 2.41 -46.97 -0.18
C ILE A 553 2.86 -48.11 -1.11
N PRO A 554 2.65 -49.40 -0.72
CA PRO A 554 2.98 -50.54 -1.54
C PRO A 554 2.27 -50.52 -2.91
N ASP A 555 2.96 -50.95 -3.97
CA ASP A 555 2.43 -50.89 -5.34
C ASP A 555 1.18 -51.75 -5.55
N ASP A 556 0.93 -52.76 -4.72
CA ASP A 556 -0.26 -53.59 -4.74
C ASP A 556 -1.53 -52.89 -4.22
N GLN A 557 -1.35 -51.75 -3.56
CA GLN A 557 -2.43 -50.88 -3.07
C GLN A 557 -2.64 -49.67 -3.96
N VAL A 558 -1.87 -49.48 -5.04
CA VAL A 558 -1.91 -48.34 -5.93
C VAL A 558 -2.52 -48.73 -7.27
N LEU A 559 -3.62 -48.12 -7.65
CA LEU A 559 -4.21 -48.33 -8.97
C LEU A 559 -3.45 -47.61 -10.08
N LEU A 560 -3.00 -46.39 -9.81
CA LEU A 560 -2.24 -45.56 -10.75
C LEU A 560 -1.33 -44.64 -9.93
N ARG A 561 -0.07 -44.49 -10.35
CA ARG A 561 0.89 -43.56 -9.75
C ARG A 561 1.43 -42.60 -10.81
N SER A 562 1.48 -41.32 -10.48
CA SER A 562 2.08 -40.28 -11.31
C SER A 562 3.00 -39.41 -10.46
N ASN A 563 4.14 -39.03 -11.01
CA ASN A 563 5.05 -38.08 -10.38
C ASN A 563 4.67 -36.63 -10.70
N ASN A 564 3.76 -36.43 -11.65
CA ASN A 564 3.24 -35.14 -12.06
C ASN A 564 1.70 -35.21 -12.00
N SER A 565 1.10 -34.60 -10.98
CA SER A 565 -0.36 -34.48 -10.86
C SER A 565 -0.76 -33.00 -10.83
N LEU A 566 -1.93 -32.70 -11.34
CA LEU A 566 -2.55 -31.37 -11.24
C LEU A 566 -3.30 -31.27 -9.91
N GLY A 567 -2.88 -30.38 -9.03
CA GLY A 567 -3.51 -30.13 -7.74
C GLY A 567 -2.90 -30.90 -6.58
N HIS A 568 -3.31 -30.50 -5.38
CA HIS A 568 -3.01 -31.17 -4.11
C HIS A 568 -4.33 -31.55 -3.43
N GLY A 569 -4.36 -32.71 -2.84
CA GLY A 569 -5.48 -33.08 -2.00
C GLY A 569 -5.90 -34.54 -2.11
N ILE A 570 -6.81 -34.95 -1.22
CA ILE A 570 -7.47 -36.26 -1.22
C ILE A 570 -8.90 -36.06 -1.75
N MET A 571 -9.24 -36.78 -2.80
CA MET A 571 -10.59 -36.87 -3.32
C MET A 571 -11.16 -38.28 -3.05
N ASN A 572 -12.13 -38.39 -2.17
CA ASN A 572 -12.75 -39.66 -1.77
C ASN A 572 -13.97 -40.04 -2.61
N GLU A 573 -14.43 -39.18 -3.52
CA GLU A 573 -15.67 -39.32 -4.29
C GLU A 573 -15.42 -39.61 -5.77
N ILE A 574 -14.22 -40.05 -6.15
CA ILE A 574 -13.92 -40.43 -7.54
C ILE A 574 -14.47 -41.82 -7.82
N HIS A 575 -15.41 -41.92 -8.74
CA HIS A 575 -16.03 -43.19 -9.15
C HIS A 575 -15.50 -43.71 -10.48
N ASP A 576 -15.08 -42.80 -11.38
CA ASP A 576 -14.62 -43.14 -12.72
C ASP A 576 -13.21 -42.53 -12.98
N ILE A 577 -12.30 -43.35 -13.52
CA ILE A 577 -10.97 -42.93 -13.93
C ILE A 577 -10.80 -43.17 -15.42
N ILE A 578 -10.53 -42.08 -16.16
CA ILE A 578 -10.22 -42.15 -17.60
C ILE A 578 -8.71 -42.12 -17.74
N TYR A 579 -8.14 -43.22 -18.22
CA TYR A 579 -6.71 -43.37 -18.45
C TYR A 579 -6.39 -43.42 -19.95
N VAL A 580 -5.54 -42.54 -20.45
CA VAL A 580 -5.05 -42.55 -21.83
C VAL A 580 -3.67 -43.22 -21.86
N LYS A 581 -3.58 -44.33 -22.59
CA LYS A 581 -2.32 -45.03 -22.80
C LYS A 581 -1.37 -44.18 -23.66
N THR A 582 -0.22 -43.85 -23.13
CA THR A 582 0.76 -43.00 -23.81
C THR A 582 1.35 -43.62 -25.08
N ASP A 583 1.42 -44.95 -25.15
CA ASP A 583 2.00 -45.67 -26.29
C ASP A 583 1.14 -45.60 -27.56
N ASP A 584 -0.15 -45.38 -27.40
CA ASP A 584 -1.13 -45.25 -28.50
C ASP A 584 -1.47 -43.79 -28.81
N TYR A 585 -0.82 -42.84 -28.14
CA TYR A 585 -1.13 -41.41 -28.24
C TYR A 585 -0.39 -40.72 -29.37
N SER A 586 -1.11 -40.17 -30.33
CA SER A 586 -0.56 -39.34 -31.41
C SER A 586 -0.75 -37.86 -31.11
N ALA A 587 0.34 -37.07 -31.14
CA ALA A 587 0.33 -35.62 -30.94
C ALA A 587 -0.59 -34.84 -31.90
N SER A 588 -0.99 -35.44 -33.05
CA SER A 588 -1.90 -34.86 -34.01
C SER A 588 -3.37 -34.75 -33.53
N HIS A 589 -3.74 -35.42 -32.43
CA HIS A 589 -5.09 -35.42 -31.86
C HIS A 589 -5.23 -34.56 -30.61
N ASN A 590 -4.23 -33.72 -30.33
CA ASN A 590 -4.06 -32.98 -29.09
C ASN A 590 -5.24 -32.06 -28.72
N LEU A 591 -5.87 -31.44 -29.71
CA LEU A 591 -6.96 -30.47 -29.49
C LEU A 591 -8.24 -31.11 -28.91
N SER A 592 -8.53 -32.37 -29.21
CA SER A 592 -9.71 -33.06 -28.70
C SER A 592 -9.55 -33.54 -27.25
N LEU A 593 -8.34 -33.84 -26.82
CA LEU A 593 -8.07 -34.39 -25.48
C LEU A 593 -7.90 -33.31 -24.41
N ILE A 594 -7.49 -32.10 -24.79
CA ILE A 594 -7.47 -30.95 -23.88
C ILE A 594 -8.89 -30.64 -23.36
N HIS A 595 -9.90 -30.82 -24.21
CA HIS A 595 -11.31 -30.65 -23.80
C HIS A 595 -11.84 -31.79 -22.93
N ILE A 596 -11.24 -32.98 -22.97
CA ILE A 596 -11.64 -34.14 -22.17
C ILE A 596 -10.92 -34.14 -20.79
N SER A 597 -9.71 -33.57 -20.71
CA SER A 597 -8.91 -33.55 -19.50
C SER A 597 -9.16 -32.32 -18.58
N GLU A 598 -10.11 -31.44 -18.95
CA GLU A 598 -10.57 -30.34 -18.07
C GLU A 598 -12.04 -30.58 -17.61
N PRO A 599 -12.34 -31.58 -16.79
CA PRO A 599 -13.72 -31.84 -16.33
C PRO A 599 -14.26 -30.71 -15.43
N THR A 600 -13.38 -29.87 -14.86
CA THR A 600 -13.74 -28.72 -14.05
C THR A 600 -14.43 -27.59 -14.83
N ARG A 601 -14.24 -27.47 -16.14
CA ARG A 601 -14.98 -26.47 -16.94
C ARG A 601 -16.40 -26.93 -17.34
N LEU A 602 -16.67 -28.22 -17.38
CA LEU A 602 -18.00 -28.76 -17.69
C LEU A 602 -18.95 -28.75 -16.47
N GLY A 603 -18.41 -28.75 -15.26
CA GLY A 603 -19.22 -28.67 -14.04
C GLY A 603 -19.70 -27.26 -13.70
N MET A 604 -19.18 -26.20 -14.36
CA MET A 604 -19.65 -24.82 -14.17
C MET A 604 -20.72 -24.37 -15.17
N ILE A 605 -21.18 -25.25 -16.06
CA ILE A 605 -22.20 -24.92 -17.08
C ILE A 605 -23.54 -25.62 -16.78
N SER A 606 -23.67 -26.34 -15.68
CA SER A 606 -24.94 -26.94 -15.26
C SER A 606 -25.49 -26.32 -13.99
#